data_67b230b13f2ce4e71b444867a0bbe488
#
_entry.id   67b230b13f2ce4e71b444867a0bbe488
#
_cell.length_a   1.000
_cell.length_b   1.000
_cell.length_c   1.000
_cell.angle_alpha   90.00
_cell.angle_beta   90.00
_cell.angle_gamma   90.00
#
_symmetry.space_group_name_H-M   'P 1'
#
loop_
_entity.id
_entity.type
_entity.pdbx_description
1 polymer ?
#
loop_
_entity_poly.entity_id
_entity_poly.type
_entity_poly.pdbx_seq_one_letter_code
_entity_poly.pdbx_strand_id
1 'polypeptide(L)'
;MADGIEKLPRGIRNKNPGNIKLGTAWDGLASEQSDPVFCVFGEAVMGIRALMKILLTYRFTHKKITVDDIISRWAPPSENDTNAYIDFVCKEINVNPMDKLDNSIEHYLPLVKSIIRMENGKQPYDDELLVEGMYRAWEGYPTGSSAS
;
A
#
# COMPACT_ATOMS: atom_id res chain seq x y z
N MET A 1 17.75 -12.70 -20.60
CA MET A 1 16.75 -12.00 -21.39
C MET A 1 16.10 -10.92 -20.56
N ALA A 2 15.91 -9.79 -21.14
CA ALA A 2 15.23 -8.69 -20.47
C ALA A 2 13.75 -8.99 -20.23
N ASP A 3 13.25 -10.04 -20.85
CA ASP A 3 11.83 -10.40 -20.81
C ASP A 3 11.27 -10.56 -19.40
N GLY A 4 12.08 -11.09 -18.46
CA GLY A 4 11.61 -11.25 -17.08
C GLY A 4 11.27 -9.93 -16.42
N ILE A 5 12.12 -8.93 -16.61
CA ILE A 5 11.93 -7.61 -16.03
C ILE A 5 10.79 -6.88 -16.73
N GLU A 6 10.76 -6.98 -18.06
CA GLU A 6 9.72 -6.29 -18.84
C GLU A 6 8.32 -6.82 -18.56
N LYS A 7 8.25 -8.09 -18.12
CA LYS A 7 6.96 -8.72 -17.83
C LYS A 7 6.47 -8.48 -16.40
N LEU A 8 7.30 -7.85 -15.57
CA LEU A 8 6.86 -7.53 -14.22
C LEU A 8 5.76 -6.46 -14.28
N PRO A 9 4.77 -6.54 -13.39
CA PRO A 9 3.78 -5.47 -13.29
C PRO A 9 4.44 -4.12 -13.06
N ARG A 10 3.78 -3.08 -13.54
CA ARG A 10 4.33 -1.73 -13.53
C ARG A 10 4.75 -1.27 -12.13
N GLY A 11 3.91 -1.52 -11.13
CA GLY A 11 4.25 -1.13 -9.76
C GLY A 11 5.47 -1.86 -9.22
N ILE A 12 5.62 -3.14 -9.57
CA ILE A 12 6.77 -3.92 -9.13
C ILE A 12 8.04 -3.41 -9.84
N ARG A 13 7.95 -3.13 -11.14
CA ARG A 13 9.10 -2.56 -11.89
C ARG A 13 9.56 -1.23 -11.32
N ASN A 14 8.60 -0.41 -10.88
CA ASN A 14 8.89 0.92 -10.35
C ASN A 14 9.30 0.90 -8.87
N LYS A 15 9.33 -0.29 -8.27
CA LYS A 15 9.55 -0.43 -6.82
C LYS A 15 8.55 0.41 -6.04
N ASN A 16 7.36 0.52 -6.60
CA ASN A 16 6.23 1.30 -6.12
C ASN A 16 4.99 0.39 -6.12
N PRO A 17 4.94 -0.58 -5.18
CA PRO A 17 3.88 -1.60 -5.24
C PRO A 17 2.47 -1.10 -5.05
N GLY A 18 2.29 0.11 -4.53
CA GLY A 18 0.98 0.73 -4.39
C GLY A 18 0.57 1.57 -5.60
N ASN A 19 1.39 1.62 -6.63
CA ASN A 19 1.13 2.47 -7.81
C ASN A 19 0.81 3.91 -7.41
N ILE A 20 1.63 4.46 -6.53
CA ILE A 20 1.46 5.83 -6.03
C ILE A 20 1.78 6.81 -7.15
N LYS A 21 0.87 7.73 -7.40
CA LYS A 21 1.04 8.72 -8.48
C LYS A 21 2.07 9.77 -8.10
N LEU A 22 2.69 10.37 -9.11
CA LEU A 22 3.60 11.49 -8.93
C LEU A 22 2.88 12.65 -8.23
N GLY A 23 3.64 13.48 -7.52
CA GLY A 23 3.11 14.69 -6.88
C GLY A 23 3.65 14.95 -5.50
N THR A 24 4.06 13.93 -4.79
CA THR A 24 4.64 14.07 -3.45
C THR A 24 6.12 13.74 -3.49
N ALA A 25 6.92 14.52 -2.79
CA ALA A 25 8.37 14.29 -2.70
C ALA A 25 8.65 13.23 -1.62
N TRP A 26 8.36 11.98 -1.92
CA TRP A 26 8.61 10.88 -0.99
C TRP A 26 10.09 10.65 -0.75
N ASP A 27 10.43 10.23 0.47
CA ASP A 27 11.78 9.74 0.73
C ASP A 27 12.02 8.47 -0.09
N GLY A 28 13.22 8.35 -0.62
CA GLY A 28 13.60 7.14 -1.35
C GLY A 28 13.24 7.10 -2.82
N LEU A 29 12.73 8.20 -3.36
CA LEU A 29 12.49 8.27 -4.81
C LEU A 29 13.80 8.09 -5.58
N ALA A 30 13.73 7.38 -6.70
CA ALA A 30 14.86 7.27 -7.60
C ALA A 30 15.18 8.66 -8.16
N SER A 31 16.46 8.90 -8.45
CA SER A 31 16.89 10.18 -9.00
C SER A 31 16.26 10.47 -10.35
N GLU A 32 15.98 9.41 -11.11
CA GLU A 32 15.35 9.55 -12.41
C GLU A 32 13.93 8.96 -12.34
N GLN A 33 12.95 9.82 -12.57
CA GLN A 33 11.55 9.42 -12.56
C GLN A 33 11.11 9.09 -13.98
N SER A 34 11.36 7.85 -14.37
CA SER A 34 11.15 7.40 -15.75
C SER A 34 9.70 7.08 -16.11
N ASP A 35 8.80 7.06 -15.11
CA ASP A 35 7.39 6.80 -15.37
C ASP A 35 6.64 8.12 -15.40
N PRO A 36 5.84 8.38 -16.44
CA PRO A 36 5.13 9.66 -16.55
C PRO A 36 3.96 9.83 -15.59
N VAL A 37 3.50 8.76 -14.94
CA VAL A 37 2.32 8.79 -14.09
C VAL A 37 2.64 8.43 -12.64
N PHE A 38 3.43 7.39 -12.45
CA PHE A 38 3.68 6.83 -11.12
C PHE A 38 5.10 7.10 -10.63
N CYS A 39 5.25 7.20 -9.31
CA CYS A 39 6.56 7.33 -8.70
C CYS A 39 7.44 6.12 -8.98
N VAL A 40 8.72 6.34 -9.14
CA VAL A 40 9.72 5.28 -9.19
C VAL A 40 10.58 5.41 -7.94
N PHE A 41 10.66 4.33 -7.14
CA PHE A 41 11.51 4.34 -5.95
C PHE A 41 12.85 3.65 -6.25
N GLY A 42 13.87 4.03 -5.51
CA GLY A 42 15.19 3.42 -5.67
C GLY A 42 15.24 2.02 -5.10
N GLU A 43 14.45 1.77 -4.04
CA GLU A 43 14.37 0.46 -3.38
C GLU A 43 12.93 0.14 -3.04
N ALA A 44 12.57 -1.14 -3.14
CA ALA A 44 11.21 -1.58 -2.87
C ALA A 44 10.76 -1.24 -1.44
N VAL A 45 11.66 -1.33 -0.48
CA VAL A 45 11.33 -1.01 0.92
C VAL A 45 10.80 0.41 1.07
N MET A 46 11.30 1.34 0.27
CA MET A 46 10.85 2.74 0.33
C MET A 46 9.49 2.93 -0.33
N GLY A 47 9.20 2.16 -1.38
CA GLY A 47 7.86 2.16 -1.96
C GLY A 47 6.83 1.57 -1.01
N ILE A 48 7.21 0.52 -0.29
CA ILE A 48 6.35 -0.08 0.73
C ILE A 48 6.13 0.92 1.87
N ARG A 49 7.18 1.61 2.29
CA ARG A 49 7.08 2.66 3.31
C ARG A 49 6.07 3.74 2.89
N ALA A 50 6.15 4.19 1.65
CA ALA A 50 5.24 5.22 1.15
C ALA A 50 3.79 4.75 1.18
N LEU A 51 3.54 3.52 0.75
CA LEU A 51 2.19 2.93 0.81
C LEU A 51 1.67 2.94 2.25
N MET A 52 2.47 2.45 3.17
CA MET A 52 2.05 2.41 4.57
C MET A 52 1.84 3.80 5.16
N LYS A 53 2.66 4.78 4.78
CA LYS A 53 2.48 6.16 5.23
C LYS A 53 1.12 6.72 4.81
N ILE A 54 0.69 6.41 3.61
CA ILE A 54 -0.62 6.83 3.14
C ILE A 54 -1.72 6.22 4.01
N LEU A 55 -1.61 4.92 4.30
CA LEU A 55 -2.59 4.23 5.13
C LEU A 55 -2.62 4.80 6.56
N LEU A 56 -1.46 5.14 7.10
CA LEU A 56 -1.38 5.77 8.42
C LEU A 56 -2.01 7.16 8.43
N THR A 57 -1.82 7.92 7.37
CA THR A 57 -2.45 9.23 7.21
C THR A 57 -3.98 9.06 7.18
N TYR A 58 -4.47 8.05 6.45
CA TYR A 58 -5.90 7.76 6.44
C TYR A 58 -6.42 7.50 7.85
N ARG A 59 -5.69 6.71 8.62
CA ARG A 59 -6.09 6.35 9.97
C ARG A 59 -6.05 7.54 10.92
N PHE A 60 -4.92 8.23 10.99
CA PHE A 60 -4.71 9.24 12.03
C PHE A 60 -5.24 10.62 11.65
N THR A 61 -5.23 10.97 10.39
CA THR A 61 -5.73 12.26 9.93
C THR A 61 -7.20 12.20 9.52
N HIS A 62 -7.58 11.14 8.82
CA HIS A 62 -8.92 11.06 8.22
C HIS A 62 -9.85 10.06 8.91
N LYS A 63 -9.38 9.40 9.95
CA LYS A 63 -10.18 8.46 10.76
C LYS A 63 -10.74 7.29 9.93
N LYS A 64 -9.99 6.83 8.92
CA LYS A 64 -10.38 5.71 8.07
C LYS A 64 -9.79 4.44 8.65
N ILE A 65 -10.61 3.63 9.31
CA ILE A 65 -10.15 2.45 10.05
C ILE A 65 -10.85 1.15 9.66
N THR A 66 -11.80 1.20 8.72
CA THR A 66 -12.42 -0.01 8.17
C THR A 66 -11.95 -0.20 6.73
N VAL A 67 -12.05 -1.42 6.21
CA VAL A 67 -11.68 -1.65 4.81
C VAL A 67 -12.51 -0.77 3.89
N ASP A 68 -13.81 -0.65 4.16
CA ASP A 68 -14.70 0.20 3.37
C ASP A 68 -14.16 1.64 3.32
N ASP A 69 -13.85 2.22 4.47
CA ASP A 69 -13.35 3.58 4.55
C ASP A 69 -12.00 3.75 3.84
N ILE A 70 -11.10 2.82 4.11
CA ILE A 70 -9.72 2.88 3.58
C ILE A 70 -9.73 2.76 2.08
N ILE A 71 -10.40 1.76 1.55
CA ILE A 71 -10.37 1.49 0.11
C ILE A 71 -11.20 2.51 -0.65
N SER A 72 -12.28 3.03 -0.06
CA SER A 72 -13.05 4.09 -0.73
C SER A 72 -12.21 5.35 -0.96
N ARG A 73 -11.25 5.62 -0.07
CA ARG A 73 -10.33 6.73 -0.24
C ARG A 73 -9.14 6.38 -1.14
N TRP A 74 -8.61 5.16 -0.99
CA TRP A 74 -7.48 4.69 -1.77
C TRP A 74 -7.83 4.53 -3.26
N ALA A 75 -8.99 3.97 -3.54
CA ALA A 75 -9.43 3.65 -4.89
C ALA A 75 -10.86 4.19 -5.12
N PRO A 76 -11.00 5.53 -5.24
CA PRO A 76 -12.32 6.14 -5.32
C PRO A 76 -13.07 5.75 -6.60
N PRO A 77 -14.41 5.76 -6.57
CA PRO A 77 -15.23 5.26 -7.69
C PRO A 77 -15.08 6.04 -8.99
N SER A 78 -14.55 7.25 -8.93
CA SER A 78 -14.28 8.02 -10.14
C SER A 78 -13.22 7.38 -11.04
N GLU A 79 -12.35 6.53 -10.47
CA GLU A 79 -11.23 5.93 -11.19
C GLU A 79 -11.17 4.42 -11.07
N ASN A 80 -12.01 3.82 -10.24
CA ASN A 80 -11.92 2.39 -9.90
C ASN A 80 -13.27 1.76 -9.70
N ASP A 81 -13.32 0.44 -9.81
CA ASP A 81 -14.45 -0.34 -9.30
C ASP A 81 -14.20 -0.55 -7.81
N THR A 82 -14.59 0.44 -7.02
CA THR A 82 -14.32 0.46 -5.59
C THR A 82 -14.93 -0.74 -4.86
N ASN A 83 -16.16 -1.12 -5.23
CA ASN A 83 -16.83 -2.24 -4.57
C ASN A 83 -16.09 -3.56 -4.83
N ALA A 84 -15.62 -3.77 -6.05
CA ALA A 84 -14.85 -4.97 -6.36
C ALA A 84 -13.53 -4.98 -5.59
N TYR A 85 -12.91 -3.83 -5.44
CA TYR A 85 -11.67 -3.70 -4.66
C TYR A 85 -11.91 -4.03 -3.19
N ILE A 86 -12.97 -3.48 -2.61
CA ILE A 86 -13.35 -3.75 -1.22
C ILE A 86 -13.60 -5.25 -1.02
N ASP A 87 -14.37 -5.87 -1.93
CA ASP A 87 -14.67 -7.29 -1.86
C ASP A 87 -13.40 -8.14 -1.91
N PHE A 88 -12.50 -7.79 -2.81
CA PHE A 88 -11.23 -8.52 -2.94
C PHE A 88 -10.43 -8.45 -1.63
N VAL A 89 -10.25 -7.26 -1.09
CA VAL A 89 -9.48 -7.07 0.13
C VAL A 89 -10.13 -7.81 1.31
N CYS A 90 -11.44 -7.66 1.46
CA CYS A 90 -12.15 -8.32 2.56
C CYS A 90 -12.02 -9.83 2.52
N LYS A 91 -12.08 -10.42 1.33
CA LYS A 91 -11.90 -11.87 1.19
C LYS A 91 -10.47 -12.28 1.50
N GLU A 92 -9.49 -11.51 1.04
CA GLU A 92 -8.08 -11.81 1.26
C GLU A 92 -7.71 -11.80 2.74
N ILE A 93 -8.24 -10.86 3.49
CA ILE A 93 -7.86 -10.70 4.90
C ILE A 93 -8.92 -11.22 5.88
N ASN A 94 -10.01 -11.78 5.34
CA ASN A 94 -11.07 -12.41 6.11
C ASN A 94 -11.72 -11.48 7.13
N VAL A 95 -12.19 -10.34 6.67
CA VAL A 95 -12.94 -9.38 7.49
C VAL A 95 -14.16 -8.91 6.73
N ASN A 96 -15.10 -8.31 7.44
CA ASN A 96 -16.24 -7.63 6.84
C ASN A 96 -15.85 -6.19 6.51
N PRO A 97 -16.48 -5.56 5.50
CA PRO A 97 -16.10 -4.20 5.09
C PRO A 97 -16.14 -3.16 6.20
N MET A 98 -17.04 -3.32 7.16
CA MET A 98 -17.24 -2.35 8.24
C MET A 98 -16.54 -2.72 9.54
N ASP A 99 -15.77 -3.82 9.55
CA ASP A 99 -15.01 -4.19 10.74
C ASP A 99 -13.86 -3.21 10.95
N LYS A 100 -13.68 -2.77 12.17
CA LYS A 100 -12.57 -1.86 12.50
C LYS A 100 -11.27 -2.65 12.57
N LEU A 101 -10.26 -2.13 11.90
CA LEU A 101 -8.92 -2.70 11.96
C LEU A 101 -8.13 -2.05 13.09
N ASP A 102 -7.34 -2.83 13.80
CA ASP A 102 -6.44 -2.28 14.82
C ASP A 102 -5.22 -1.66 14.15
N ASN A 103 -4.60 -0.72 14.83
CA ASN A 103 -3.32 -0.15 14.40
C ASN A 103 -2.21 -1.13 14.78
N SER A 104 -2.14 -2.25 14.07
CA SER A 104 -1.22 -3.34 14.38
C SER A 104 -0.74 -4.02 13.11
N ILE A 105 0.41 -4.68 13.23
CA ILE A 105 0.95 -5.45 12.12
C ILE A 105 0.01 -6.60 11.74
N GLU A 106 -0.72 -7.15 12.70
CA GLU A 106 -1.66 -8.25 12.44
C GLU A 106 -2.74 -7.86 11.44
N HIS A 107 -3.21 -6.62 11.48
CA HIS A 107 -4.22 -6.14 10.55
C HIS A 107 -3.62 -5.47 9.32
N TYR A 108 -2.56 -4.69 9.49
CA TYR A 108 -2.02 -3.92 8.37
C TYR A 108 -1.13 -4.71 7.43
N LEU A 109 -0.47 -5.77 7.90
CA LEU A 109 0.33 -6.59 6.98
C LEU A 109 -0.55 -7.29 5.94
N PRO A 110 -1.63 -7.99 6.34
CA PRO A 110 -2.52 -8.57 5.32
C PRO A 110 -3.14 -7.51 4.40
N LEU A 111 -3.50 -6.35 4.95
CA LEU A 111 -4.07 -5.27 4.15
C LEU A 111 -3.08 -4.78 3.09
N VAL A 112 -1.84 -4.53 3.47
CA VAL A 112 -0.80 -4.10 2.54
C VAL A 112 -0.58 -5.15 1.45
N LYS A 113 -0.49 -6.42 1.84
CA LYS A 113 -0.34 -7.52 0.87
C LYS A 113 -1.48 -7.55 -0.13
N SER A 114 -2.69 -7.36 0.36
CA SER A 114 -3.91 -7.38 -0.45
C SER A 114 -3.92 -6.23 -1.47
N ILE A 115 -3.57 -5.04 -1.02
CA ILE A 115 -3.47 -3.87 -1.91
C ILE A 115 -2.43 -4.11 -3.00
N ILE A 116 -1.25 -4.62 -2.62
CA ILE A 116 -0.19 -4.92 -3.59
C ILE A 116 -0.68 -5.93 -4.61
N ARG A 117 -1.38 -6.97 -4.16
CA ARG A 117 -1.90 -7.99 -5.07
C ARG A 117 -2.95 -7.43 -6.01
N MET A 118 -3.81 -6.55 -5.51
CA MET A 118 -4.83 -5.91 -6.35
C MET A 118 -4.19 -5.00 -7.40
N GLU A 119 -3.17 -4.25 -6.99
CA GLU A 119 -2.51 -3.30 -7.89
C GLU A 119 -1.65 -3.99 -8.96
N ASN A 120 -1.08 -5.14 -8.64
CA ASN A 120 -0.06 -5.76 -9.50
C ASN A 120 -0.44 -7.17 -10.00
N GLY A 121 -1.52 -7.74 -9.50
CA GLY A 121 -1.88 -9.12 -9.84
C GLY A 121 -1.06 -10.15 -9.08
N LYS A 122 -0.07 -9.73 -8.34
CA LYS A 122 0.78 -10.60 -7.52
C LYS A 122 1.38 -9.79 -6.37
N GLN A 123 1.82 -10.49 -5.35
CA GLN A 123 2.50 -9.90 -4.20
C GLN A 123 3.80 -10.69 -3.99
N PRO A 124 4.94 -10.23 -4.57
CA PRO A 124 6.18 -11.01 -4.58
C PRO A 124 7.10 -10.81 -3.38
N TYR A 125 6.77 -9.90 -2.47
CA TYR A 125 7.66 -9.54 -1.37
C TYR A 125 7.46 -10.48 -0.19
N ASP A 126 8.56 -10.85 0.49
CA ASP A 126 8.45 -11.63 1.71
C ASP A 126 8.02 -10.72 2.88
N ASP A 127 7.57 -11.35 3.96
CA ASP A 127 7.06 -10.61 5.11
C ASP A 127 8.13 -9.73 5.75
N GLU A 128 9.37 -10.19 5.76
CA GLU A 128 10.47 -9.42 6.36
C GLU A 128 10.63 -8.07 5.68
N LEU A 129 10.63 -8.05 4.36
CA LEU A 129 10.74 -6.79 3.59
C LEU A 129 9.53 -5.89 3.80
N LEU A 130 8.33 -6.47 3.76
CA LEU A 130 7.11 -5.71 3.99
C LEU A 130 7.10 -5.08 5.37
N VAL A 131 7.42 -5.87 6.39
CA VAL A 131 7.44 -5.40 7.78
C VAL A 131 8.47 -4.30 7.95
N GLU A 132 9.63 -4.43 7.33
CA GLU A 132 10.66 -3.40 7.39
C GLU A 132 10.14 -2.06 6.86
N GLY A 133 9.53 -2.07 5.69
CA GLY A 133 8.97 -0.86 5.09
C GLY A 133 7.85 -0.26 5.93
N MET A 134 6.99 -1.11 6.46
CA MET A 134 5.89 -0.69 7.30
C MET A 134 6.37 -0.05 8.60
N TYR A 135 7.37 -0.65 9.25
CA TYR A 135 7.90 -0.06 10.49
C TYR A 135 8.62 1.26 10.23
N ARG A 136 9.30 1.40 9.11
CA ARG A 136 9.88 2.69 8.74
C ARG A 136 8.81 3.77 8.60
N ALA A 137 7.64 3.39 8.10
CA ALA A 137 6.52 4.32 7.99
C ALA A 137 5.93 4.67 9.35
N TRP A 138 5.90 3.71 10.27
CA TRP A 138 5.33 3.92 11.60
C TRP A 138 6.19 4.83 12.47
N GLU A 139 7.43 5.03 12.12
CA GLU A 139 8.31 5.92 12.86
C GLU A 139 7.69 7.31 12.93
N GLY A 140 7.53 7.82 14.13
CA GLY A 140 6.86 9.09 14.35
C GLY A 140 5.35 9.02 14.54
N TYR A 141 4.76 7.82 14.41
CA TYR A 141 3.34 7.59 14.66
C TYR A 141 3.18 6.68 15.87
N PRO A 142 2.02 6.73 16.55
CA PRO A 142 1.73 5.74 17.58
C PRO A 142 1.68 4.34 16.97
N THR A 143 2.16 3.33 17.72
CA THR A 143 2.15 1.95 17.28
C THR A 143 1.35 1.08 18.23
N GLY A 144 0.83 -0.04 17.69
CA GLY A 144 0.05 -0.97 18.49
C GLY A 144 -1.37 -0.51 18.72
N SER A 145 -2.21 -1.43 19.21
CA SER A 145 -3.63 -1.18 19.40
C SER A 145 -3.90 -0.15 20.48
N SER A 146 -3.04 -0.06 21.48
CA SER A 146 -3.21 0.86 22.59
C SER A 146 -3.14 2.31 22.16
N ALA A 147 -2.61 2.60 21.00
CA ALA A 147 -2.44 3.95 20.50
C ALA A 147 -3.69 4.52 19.82
N SER A 148 -4.67 3.69 19.63
CA SER A 148 -5.87 4.11 18.89
C SER A 148 -6.94 4.77 19.78
#